data_fed3ce3908168ba2a259006b10e18580
#
_entry.id   fed3ce3908168ba2a259006b10e18580
#
_cell.length_a   1.000
_cell.length_b   1.000
_cell.length_c   1.000
_cell.angle_alpha   90.00
_cell.angle_beta   90.00
_cell.angle_gamma   90.00
#
_symmetry.space_group_name_H-M   'P 1'
#
loop_
_entity.id
_entity.type
_entity.pdbx_description
1 polymer ?
#
loop_
_entity_poly.entity_id
_entity_poly.type
_entity_poly.pdbx_seq_one_letter_code
_entity_poly.pdbx_strand_id
1 'polypeptide(L)'
;MKKHSRYIPALHYHWLTRWYDPMMRWFFPESGIHANLIAQAHIEPEQTVLDVGCGTGTLTLLIKQAHPSVAMYGLDIDVEILQIAQRKARQAAQNILWQQGSATGLPYPDQSFDHVCASLLLHHLTRQDKQLMLREALRVLKPGGTLHVVDFDTPHDFGMQLISWLMRWFEEIHDNVLGLLPVFMANAGFHPVEAITHHRTVAGTIALYRAVKPAA
;
A
#
# COMPACT_ATOMS: atom_id res chain seq x y z
N MET A 1 1.74 30.42 -0.89
CA MET A 1 2.65 29.70 0.02
C MET A 1 2.22 28.24 0.06
N LYS A 2 2.94 27.32 -0.60
CA LYS A 2 2.66 25.87 -0.58
C LYS A 2 3.12 25.34 0.78
N LYS A 3 2.21 24.91 1.66
CA LYS A 3 2.54 24.10 2.83
C LYS A 3 3.07 22.76 2.30
N HIS A 4 4.36 22.54 2.41
CA HIS A 4 4.94 21.20 2.24
C HIS A 4 4.29 20.28 3.29
N SER A 5 3.64 19.21 2.85
CA SER A 5 3.26 18.09 3.71
C SER A 5 4.54 17.63 4.42
N ARG A 6 4.52 17.59 5.74
CA ARG A 6 5.65 17.11 6.54
C ARG A 6 5.71 15.59 6.36
N TYR A 7 6.55 15.14 5.43
CA TYR A 7 6.92 13.73 5.38
C TYR A 7 7.58 13.34 6.70
N ILE A 8 7.01 12.35 7.40
CA ILE A 8 7.62 11.74 8.58
C ILE A 8 8.24 10.43 8.07
N PRO A 9 9.58 10.28 8.08
CA PRO A 9 10.21 9.00 7.71
C PRO A 9 9.66 7.87 8.57
N ALA A 10 9.40 6.71 7.99
CA ALA A 10 8.85 5.53 8.67
C ALA A 10 9.68 5.11 9.91
N LEU A 11 10.97 5.48 9.93
CA LEU A 11 11.84 5.40 11.09
C LEU A 11 12.62 6.72 11.17
N HIS A 12 12.53 7.46 12.27
CA HIS A 12 13.21 8.74 12.51
C HIS A 12 14.74 8.71 12.29
N TYR A 13 15.34 7.54 11.93
CA TYR A 13 16.77 7.35 11.77
C TYR A 13 17.06 6.50 10.53
N HIS A 14 17.70 7.09 9.53
CA HIS A 14 18.09 6.46 8.26
C HIS A 14 18.94 5.17 8.39
N TRP A 15 19.72 5.01 9.47
CA TRP A 15 20.52 3.80 9.69
C TRP A 15 19.68 2.56 10.09
N LEU A 16 18.45 2.76 10.61
CA LEU A 16 17.52 1.67 10.95
C LEU A 16 16.82 1.08 9.71
N THR A 17 16.78 1.81 8.59
CA THR A 17 16.16 1.34 7.34
C THR A 17 16.78 0.04 6.83
N ARG A 18 18.08 -0.20 7.11
CA ARG A 18 18.77 -1.45 6.74
C ARG A 18 18.27 -2.67 7.53
N TRP A 19 17.72 -2.45 8.72
CA TRP A 19 17.16 -3.50 9.59
C TRP A 19 15.64 -3.60 9.49
N TYR A 20 15.01 -2.73 8.66
CA TYR A 20 13.56 -2.66 8.51
C TYR A 20 12.99 -3.98 7.99
N ASP A 21 13.50 -4.51 6.88
CA ASP A 21 13.02 -5.78 6.30
C ASP A 21 13.18 -6.98 7.24
N PRO A 22 14.34 -7.23 7.92
CA PRO A 22 14.48 -8.31 8.89
C PRO A 22 13.53 -8.17 10.09
N MET A 23 13.37 -6.94 10.60
CA MET A 23 12.49 -6.64 11.73
C MET A 23 11.02 -6.85 11.34
N MET A 24 10.58 -6.31 10.19
CA MET A 24 9.23 -6.47 9.69
C MET A 24 8.90 -7.94 9.43
N ARG A 25 9.81 -8.72 8.83
CA ARG A 25 9.64 -10.17 8.62
C ARG A 25 9.43 -10.96 9.90
N TRP A 26 9.98 -10.52 11.04
CA TRP A 26 9.76 -11.18 12.33
C TRP A 26 8.40 -10.83 12.94
N PHE A 27 8.01 -9.54 12.90
CA PHE A 27 6.78 -9.08 13.55
C PHE A 27 5.53 -9.22 12.70
N PHE A 28 5.68 -9.29 11.37
CA PHE A 28 4.56 -9.42 10.44
C PHE A 28 4.74 -10.65 9.54
N PRO A 29 3.74 -11.52 9.41
CA PRO A 29 3.73 -12.60 8.42
C PRO A 29 3.46 -12.03 7.02
N GLU A 30 4.30 -11.05 6.57
CA GLU A 30 4.13 -10.33 5.30
C GLU A 30 3.99 -11.28 4.11
N SER A 31 4.74 -12.39 4.13
CA SER A 31 4.70 -13.37 3.04
C SER A 31 3.31 -13.97 2.82
N GLY A 32 2.57 -14.27 3.88
CA GLY A 32 1.21 -14.78 3.78
C GLY A 32 0.21 -13.70 3.33
N ILE A 33 0.35 -12.47 3.85
CA ILE A 33 -0.53 -11.36 3.51
C ILE A 33 -0.32 -10.94 2.04
N HIS A 34 0.94 -10.79 1.61
CA HIS A 34 1.26 -10.46 0.22
C HIS A 34 0.86 -11.58 -0.75
N ALA A 35 1.02 -12.87 -0.36
CA ALA A 35 0.55 -14.00 -1.16
C ALA A 35 -0.98 -13.96 -1.36
N ASN A 36 -1.73 -13.64 -0.31
CA ASN A 36 -3.18 -13.48 -0.40
C ASN A 36 -3.57 -12.29 -1.29
N LEU A 37 -2.85 -11.15 -1.20
CA LEU A 37 -3.08 -10.02 -2.09
C LEU A 37 -2.86 -10.43 -3.56
N ILE A 38 -1.74 -11.07 -3.86
CA ILE A 38 -1.40 -11.50 -5.22
C ILE A 38 -2.43 -12.50 -5.76
N ALA A 39 -2.82 -13.48 -4.95
CA ALA A 39 -3.78 -14.51 -5.35
C ALA A 39 -5.17 -13.92 -5.67
N GLN A 40 -5.65 -12.95 -4.87
CA GLN A 40 -6.97 -12.36 -5.06
C GLN A 40 -7.00 -11.22 -6.08
N ALA A 41 -5.84 -10.69 -6.48
CA ALA A 41 -5.77 -9.58 -7.42
C ALA A 41 -6.18 -9.99 -8.85
N HIS A 42 -6.11 -11.29 -9.18
CA HIS A 42 -6.44 -11.81 -10.50
C HIS A 42 -5.71 -11.06 -11.63
N ILE A 43 -4.41 -10.82 -11.41
CA ILE A 43 -3.58 -10.11 -12.37
C ILE A 43 -3.37 -10.98 -13.62
N GLU A 44 -3.73 -10.44 -14.77
CA GLU A 44 -3.60 -11.13 -16.07
C GLU A 44 -2.29 -10.75 -16.78
N PRO A 45 -1.82 -11.57 -17.75
CA PRO A 45 -0.67 -11.22 -18.57
C PRO A 45 -0.81 -9.84 -19.22
N GLU A 46 0.33 -9.15 -19.42
CA GLU A 46 0.43 -7.84 -20.10
C GLU A 46 -0.28 -6.66 -19.40
N GLN A 47 -0.90 -6.89 -18.24
CA GLN A 47 -1.50 -5.80 -17.46
C GLN A 47 -0.42 -4.91 -16.82
N THR A 48 -0.86 -3.70 -16.45
CA THR A 48 -0.03 -2.69 -15.78
C THR A 48 -0.39 -2.59 -14.29
N VAL A 49 0.60 -2.71 -13.43
CA VAL A 49 0.44 -2.70 -11.97
C VAL A 49 1.30 -1.60 -11.34
N LEU A 50 0.71 -0.79 -10.48
CA LEU A 50 1.39 0.24 -9.70
C LEU A 50 1.36 -0.13 -8.20
N ASP A 51 2.53 -0.15 -7.55
CA ASP A 51 2.68 -0.25 -6.10
C ASP A 51 2.99 1.13 -5.53
N VAL A 52 2.04 1.73 -4.81
CA VAL A 52 2.14 3.08 -4.22
C VAL A 52 2.65 2.99 -2.79
N GLY A 53 3.71 3.72 -2.48
CA GLY A 53 4.43 3.57 -1.22
C GLY A 53 5.14 2.22 -1.16
N CYS A 54 5.81 1.85 -2.25
CA CYS A 54 6.39 0.53 -2.44
C CYS A 54 7.53 0.18 -1.47
N GLY A 55 8.04 1.16 -0.72
CA GLY A 55 9.10 0.97 0.24
C GLY A 55 10.33 0.31 -0.38
N THR A 56 10.85 -0.72 0.26
CA THR A 56 11.99 -1.51 -0.24
C THR A 56 11.65 -2.47 -1.39
N GLY A 57 10.42 -2.39 -1.94
CA GLY A 57 9.97 -3.12 -3.12
C GLY A 57 9.63 -4.60 -2.87
N THR A 58 9.32 -4.99 -1.64
CA THR A 58 9.04 -6.41 -1.34
C THR A 58 7.79 -6.91 -2.06
N LEU A 59 6.64 -6.21 -1.93
CA LEU A 59 5.40 -6.56 -2.65
C LEU A 59 5.60 -6.44 -4.16
N THR A 60 6.21 -5.34 -4.62
CA THR A 60 6.51 -5.07 -6.03
C THR A 60 7.25 -6.24 -6.69
N LEU A 61 8.30 -6.75 -6.02
CA LEU A 61 9.09 -7.89 -6.49
C LEU A 61 8.29 -9.18 -6.51
N LEU A 62 7.51 -9.45 -5.47
CA LEU A 62 6.67 -10.66 -5.39
C LEU A 62 5.63 -10.70 -6.50
N ILE A 63 4.96 -9.57 -6.80
CA ILE A 63 4.02 -9.46 -7.92
C ILE A 63 4.73 -9.75 -9.24
N LYS A 64 5.89 -9.11 -9.48
CA LYS A 64 6.65 -9.28 -10.72
C LYS A 64 7.16 -10.72 -10.91
N GLN A 65 7.54 -11.41 -9.82
CA GLN A 65 7.93 -12.81 -9.86
C GLN A 65 6.76 -13.76 -10.15
N ALA A 66 5.58 -13.48 -9.56
CA ALA A 66 4.37 -14.28 -9.78
C ALA A 66 3.79 -14.06 -11.19
N HIS A 67 3.93 -12.85 -11.73
CA HIS A 67 3.40 -12.43 -13.03
C HIS A 67 4.49 -11.79 -13.89
N PRO A 68 5.38 -12.59 -14.52
CA PRO A 68 6.56 -12.05 -15.22
C PRO A 68 6.26 -11.14 -16.43
N SER A 69 5.10 -11.29 -17.05
CA SER A 69 4.68 -10.51 -18.23
C SER A 69 4.08 -9.14 -17.92
N VAL A 70 3.71 -8.85 -16.65
CA VAL A 70 3.11 -7.55 -16.29
C VAL A 70 4.12 -6.40 -16.40
N ALA A 71 3.63 -5.21 -16.75
CA ALA A 71 4.39 -3.98 -16.61
C ALA A 71 4.28 -3.49 -15.16
N MET A 72 5.36 -3.65 -14.38
CA MET A 72 5.37 -3.36 -12.93
C MET A 72 6.02 -2.01 -12.64
N TYR A 73 5.33 -1.19 -11.85
CA TYR A 73 5.75 0.13 -11.40
C TYR A 73 5.78 0.18 -9.87
N GLY A 74 6.83 0.77 -9.30
CA GLY A 74 6.94 1.06 -7.88
C GLY A 74 7.14 2.56 -7.65
N LEU A 75 6.34 3.16 -6.77
CA LEU A 75 6.45 4.58 -6.42
C LEU A 75 6.64 4.72 -4.91
N ASP A 76 7.62 5.53 -4.52
CA ASP A 76 7.81 5.93 -3.13
C ASP A 76 8.33 7.38 -3.07
N ILE A 77 8.09 8.06 -1.96
CA ILE A 77 8.58 9.43 -1.74
C ILE A 77 10.06 9.44 -1.35
N ASP A 78 10.54 8.35 -0.72
CA ASP A 78 11.90 8.24 -0.19
C ASP A 78 12.85 7.64 -1.24
N VAL A 79 13.78 8.46 -1.70
CA VAL A 79 14.77 8.07 -2.71
C VAL A 79 15.75 7.01 -2.20
N GLU A 80 16.09 7.01 -0.90
CA GLU A 80 17.03 6.04 -0.32
C GLU A 80 16.39 4.64 -0.26
N ILE A 81 15.11 4.58 0.11
CA ILE A 81 14.32 3.34 0.09
C ILE A 81 14.19 2.80 -1.33
N LEU A 82 13.91 3.66 -2.32
CA LEU A 82 13.88 3.27 -3.73
C LEU A 82 15.20 2.71 -4.23
N GLN A 83 16.35 3.23 -3.77
CA GLN A 83 17.66 2.65 -4.12
C GLN A 83 17.82 1.22 -3.58
N ILE A 84 17.24 0.91 -2.42
CA ILE A 84 17.21 -0.46 -1.89
C ILE A 84 16.35 -1.35 -2.78
N ALA A 85 15.13 -0.89 -3.12
CA ALA A 85 14.23 -1.61 -4.01
C ALA A 85 14.87 -1.91 -5.37
N GLN A 86 15.51 -0.91 -5.99
CA GLN A 86 16.24 -1.06 -7.25
C GLN A 86 17.38 -2.09 -7.17
N ARG A 87 18.15 -2.08 -6.06
CA ARG A 87 19.21 -3.10 -5.86
C ARG A 87 18.63 -4.51 -5.76
N LYS A 88 17.54 -4.70 -5.00
CA LYS A 88 16.85 -5.98 -4.89
C LYS A 88 16.32 -6.46 -6.26
N ALA A 89 15.72 -5.58 -7.04
CA ALA A 89 15.21 -5.90 -8.36
C ALA A 89 16.33 -6.35 -9.31
N ARG A 90 17.47 -5.63 -9.31
CA ARG A 90 18.64 -6.03 -10.11
C ARG A 90 19.20 -7.38 -9.69
N GLN A 91 19.29 -7.66 -8.38
CA GLN A 91 19.75 -8.96 -7.87
C GLN A 91 18.81 -10.11 -8.25
N ALA A 92 17.51 -9.83 -8.34
CA ALA A 92 16.50 -10.78 -8.77
C ALA A 92 16.31 -10.84 -10.29
N ALA A 93 17.10 -10.09 -11.08
CA ALA A 93 16.96 -9.94 -12.52
C ALA A 93 15.55 -9.55 -12.98
N GLN A 94 14.87 -8.71 -12.18
CA GLN A 94 13.51 -8.24 -12.48
C GLN A 94 13.54 -6.83 -13.06
N ASN A 95 12.80 -6.63 -14.17
CA ASN A 95 12.60 -5.32 -14.78
C ASN A 95 11.37 -4.64 -14.17
N ILE A 96 11.59 -3.60 -13.38
CA ILE A 96 10.56 -2.82 -12.68
C ILE A 96 10.88 -1.34 -12.88
N LEU A 97 9.83 -0.55 -13.14
CA LEU A 97 9.94 0.90 -13.31
C LEU A 97 9.75 1.59 -11.95
N TRP A 98 10.79 2.26 -11.47
CA TRP A 98 10.79 2.93 -10.18
C TRP A 98 10.69 4.43 -10.35
N GLN A 99 9.76 5.05 -9.62
CA GLN A 99 9.51 6.49 -9.67
C GLN A 99 9.51 7.09 -8.27
N GLN A 100 10.27 8.15 -8.06
CA GLN A 100 10.13 8.97 -6.87
C GLN A 100 8.92 9.87 -7.02
N GLY A 101 8.02 9.89 -6.02
CA GLY A 101 6.83 10.72 -6.04
C GLY A 101 5.97 10.59 -4.79
N SER A 102 5.00 11.51 -4.66
CA SER A 102 4.03 11.48 -3.56
C SER A 102 2.82 10.64 -3.94
N ALA A 103 2.30 9.85 -2.99
CA ALA A 103 1.04 9.14 -3.13
C ALA A 103 -0.18 10.07 -3.31
N THR A 104 -0.08 11.33 -2.86
CA THR A 104 -1.13 12.35 -2.96
C THR A 104 -1.12 13.15 -4.26
N GLY A 105 -0.22 12.79 -5.21
CA GLY A 105 -0.10 13.43 -6.52
C GLY A 105 0.73 12.53 -7.42
N LEU A 106 0.11 11.47 -7.95
CA LEU A 106 0.77 10.45 -8.75
C LEU A 106 1.23 11.03 -10.11
N PRO A 107 2.51 10.88 -10.48
CA PRO A 107 3.07 11.44 -11.71
C PRO A 107 2.74 10.59 -12.95
N TYR A 108 1.52 10.10 -13.02
CA TYR A 108 1.03 9.25 -14.12
C TYR A 108 -0.23 9.83 -14.72
N PRO A 109 -0.47 9.61 -16.03
CA PRO A 109 -1.72 10.00 -16.69
C PRO A 109 -2.94 9.27 -16.08
N ASP A 110 -4.12 9.80 -16.36
CA ASP A 110 -5.39 9.12 -16.05
C ASP A 110 -5.45 7.76 -16.77
N GLN A 111 -6.11 6.78 -16.14
CA GLN A 111 -6.41 5.49 -16.76
C GLN A 111 -5.17 4.74 -17.29
N SER A 112 -4.07 4.77 -16.54
CA SER A 112 -2.79 4.15 -16.93
C SER A 112 -2.63 2.72 -16.41
N PHE A 113 -3.34 2.34 -15.34
CA PHE A 113 -3.10 1.10 -14.62
C PHE A 113 -4.33 0.21 -14.56
N ASP A 114 -4.12 -1.10 -14.68
CA ASP A 114 -5.16 -2.12 -14.46
C ASP A 114 -5.32 -2.37 -12.96
N HIS A 115 -4.20 -2.37 -12.21
CA HIS A 115 -4.17 -2.56 -10.77
C HIS A 115 -3.32 -1.49 -10.08
N VAL A 116 -3.79 -1.02 -8.92
CA VAL A 116 -3.03 -0.22 -7.97
C VAL A 116 -2.99 -0.98 -6.66
N CYS A 117 -1.79 -1.14 -6.09
CA CYS A 117 -1.56 -1.73 -4.78
C CYS A 117 -1.07 -0.67 -3.80
N ALA A 118 -1.43 -0.79 -2.53
CA ALA A 118 -0.86 -0.02 -1.43
C ALA A 118 -0.77 -0.93 -0.20
N SER A 119 0.43 -1.22 0.26
CA SER A 119 0.67 -2.10 1.40
C SER A 119 1.33 -1.33 2.53
N LEU A 120 0.68 -1.28 3.69
CA LEU A 120 1.15 -0.60 4.91
C LEU A 120 1.55 0.87 4.65
N LEU A 121 0.75 1.58 3.86
CA LEU A 121 0.98 2.97 3.50
C LEU A 121 0.00 3.94 4.19
N LEU A 122 -1.31 3.62 4.18
CA LEU A 122 -2.33 4.59 4.55
C LEU A 122 -2.25 5.02 6.02
N HIS A 123 -1.80 4.14 6.91
CA HIS A 123 -1.62 4.47 8.33
C HIS A 123 -0.52 5.51 8.61
N HIS A 124 0.31 5.83 7.62
CA HIS A 124 1.29 6.92 7.67
C HIS A 124 0.75 8.25 7.15
N LEU A 125 -0.44 8.25 6.57
CA LEU A 125 -1.03 9.42 5.93
C LEU A 125 -2.05 10.10 6.84
N THR A 126 -2.07 11.43 6.84
CA THR A 126 -3.16 12.17 7.47
C THR A 126 -4.50 11.82 6.81
N ARG A 127 -5.62 12.05 7.49
CA ARG A 127 -6.96 11.81 6.91
C ARG A 127 -7.14 12.50 5.55
N GLN A 128 -6.64 13.71 5.41
CA GLN A 128 -6.71 14.46 4.14
C GLN A 128 -5.87 13.77 3.06
N ASP A 129 -4.66 13.34 3.40
CA ASP A 129 -3.75 12.68 2.45
C ASP A 129 -4.24 11.30 2.06
N LYS A 130 -4.89 10.53 2.96
CA LYS A 130 -5.58 9.27 2.64
C LYS A 130 -6.62 9.49 1.54
N GLN A 131 -7.47 10.52 1.70
CA GLN A 131 -8.50 10.85 0.71
C GLN A 131 -7.91 11.33 -0.63
N LEU A 132 -6.80 12.08 -0.60
CA LEU A 132 -6.09 12.51 -1.81
C LEU A 132 -5.48 11.30 -2.53
N MET A 133 -4.79 10.42 -1.80
CA MET A 133 -4.19 9.19 -2.35
C MET A 133 -5.25 8.30 -3.01
N LEU A 134 -6.39 8.09 -2.36
CA LEU A 134 -7.48 7.29 -2.91
C LEU A 134 -8.09 7.90 -4.18
N ARG A 135 -8.23 9.23 -4.25
CA ARG A 135 -8.65 9.92 -5.49
C ARG A 135 -7.63 9.79 -6.61
N GLU A 136 -6.34 9.92 -6.30
CA GLU A 136 -5.27 9.71 -7.26
C GLU A 136 -5.22 8.26 -7.76
N ALA A 137 -5.38 7.28 -6.86
CA ALA A 137 -5.48 5.88 -7.25
C ALA A 137 -6.69 5.64 -8.18
N LEU A 138 -7.85 6.22 -7.86
CA LEU A 138 -9.02 6.14 -8.75
C LEU A 138 -8.76 6.79 -10.11
N ARG A 139 -8.08 7.95 -10.13
CA ARG A 139 -7.77 8.68 -11.37
C ARG A 139 -6.88 7.84 -12.31
N VAL A 140 -5.80 7.28 -11.77
CA VAL A 140 -4.82 6.54 -12.60
C VAL A 140 -5.27 5.13 -12.96
N LEU A 141 -6.25 4.56 -12.27
CA LEU A 141 -6.86 3.27 -12.66
C LEU A 141 -7.67 3.40 -13.95
N LYS A 142 -7.62 2.40 -14.80
CA LYS A 142 -8.53 2.24 -15.94
C LYS A 142 -9.94 1.97 -15.44
N PRO A 143 -11.00 2.26 -16.23
CA PRO A 143 -12.36 1.79 -15.93
C PRO A 143 -12.38 0.26 -15.71
N GLY A 144 -13.01 -0.21 -14.63
CA GLY A 144 -12.98 -1.61 -14.22
C GLY A 144 -11.70 -2.05 -13.50
N GLY A 145 -10.67 -1.21 -13.44
CA GLY A 145 -9.43 -1.49 -12.72
C GLY A 145 -9.62 -1.56 -11.20
N THR A 146 -8.68 -2.17 -10.49
CA THR A 146 -8.82 -2.49 -9.07
C THR A 146 -7.72 -1.88 -8.21
N LEU A 147 -8.13 -1.39 -7.04
CA LEU A 147 -7.26 -1.00 -5.94
C LEU A 147 -7.21 -2.12 -4.90
N HIS A 148 -6.01 -2.51 -4.50
CA HIS A 148 -5.74 -3.50 -3.45
C HIS A 148 -5.00 -2.81 -2.30
N VAL A 149 -5.61 -2.78 -1.11
CA VAL A 149 -5.02 -2.14 0.07
C VAL A 149 -4.82 -3.19 1.17
N VAL A 150 -3.59 -3.25 1.68
CA VAL A 150 -3.27 -3.98 2.92
C VAL A 150 -2.90 -2.95 3.97
N ASP A 151 -3.69 -2.83 5.03
CA ASP A 151 -3.40 -1.87 6.09
C ASP A 151 -4.08 -2.27 7.42
N PHE A 152 -3.74 -1.55 8.48
CA PHE A 152 -4.37 -1.74 9.79
C PHE A 152 -5.89 -1.54 9.72
N ASP A 153 -6.59 -2.28 10.57
CA ASP A 153 -8.06 -2.30 10.65
C ASP A 153 -8.54 -2.40 12.10
N THR A 154 -9.86 -2.44 12.26
CA THR A 154 -10.53 -2.58 13.56
C THR A 154 -10.04 -3.81 14.31
N PRO A 155 -9.80 -3.70 15.63
CA PRO A 155 -9.47 -4.84 16.46
C PRO A 155 -10.69 -5.77 16.61
N HIS A 156 -10.53 -7.04 16.27
CA HIS A 156 -11.60 -8.04 16.35
C HIS A 156 -11.74 -8.74 17.70
N ASP A 157 -10.81 -8.50 18.65
CA ASP A 157 -10.88 -9.08 20.00
C ASP A 157 -10.33 -8.14 21.09
N PHE A 158 -10.59 -8.52 22.35
CA PHE A 158 -10.23 -7.71 23.53
C PHE A 158 -8.72 -7.47 23.65
N GLY A 159 -7.88 -8.45 23.33
CA GLY A 159 -6.41 -8.29 23.37
C GLY A 159 -5.93 -7.27 22.33
N MET A 160 -6.51 -7.31 21.12
CA MET A 160 -6.25 -6.35 20.06
C MET A 160 -6.75 -4.94 20.40
N GLN A 161 -7.86 -4.82 21.17
CA GLN A 161 -8.38 -3.54 21.65
C GLN A 161 -7.38 -2.85 22.58
N LEU A 162 -6.67 -3.59 23.45
CA LEU A 162 -5.67 -3.04 24.32
C LEU A 162 -4.44 -2.52 23.55
N ILE A 163 -3.98 -3.28 22.56
CA ILE A 163 -2.89 -2.86 21.64
C ILE A 163 -3.31 -1.62 20.87
N SER A 164 -4.50 -1.61 20.30
CA SER A 164 -5.05 -0.47 19.57
C SER A 164 -5.22 0.76 20.47
N TRP A 165 -5.58 0.56 21.75
CA TRP A 165 -5.65 1.66 22.71
C TRP A 165 -4.28 2.31 22.96
N LEU A 166 -3.22 1.53 23.03
CA LEU A 166 -1.85 2.04 23.14
C LEU A 166 -1.39 2.75 21.85
N MET A 167 -1.82 2.26 20.68
CA MET A 167 -1.50 2.83 19.36
C MET A 167 -2.31 4.10 19.03
N ARG A 168 -3.37 4.43 19.78
CA ARG A 168 -4.22 5.64 19.56
C ARG A 168 -3.47 6.97 19.72
N TRP A 169 -2.28 6.95 20.28
CA TRP A 169 -1.41 8.13 20.39
C TRP A 169 -0.77 8.53 19.05
N PHE A 170 -0.86 7.66 18.03
CA PHE A 170 -0.46 7.97 16.64
C PHE A 170 -1.71 8.40 15.86
N GLU A 171 -1.91 9.72 15.68
CA GLU A 171 -3.11 10.30 15.06
C GLU A 171 -3.42 9.70 13.68
N GLU A 172 -2.39 9.33 12.92
CA GLU A 172 -2.52 8.84 11.55
C GLU A 172 -3.13 7.44 11.47
N ILE A 173 -2.90 6.55 12.46
CA ILE A 173 -3.47 5.19 12.49
C ILE A 173 -4.92 5.16 12.98
N HIS A 174 -5.40 6.23 13.60
CA HIS A 174 -6.71 6.27 14.25
C HIS A 174 -7.87 5.95 13.30
N ASP A 175 -7.87 6.51 12.10
CA ASP A 175 -8.91 6.26 11.09
C ASP A 175 -8.96 4.78 10.67
N ASN A 176 -7.81 4.13 10.57
CA ASN A 176 -7.69 2.73 10.18
C ASN A 176 -8.29 1.83 11.28
N VAL A 177 -7.91 2.07 12.53
CA VAL A 177 -8.43 1.31 13.70
C VAL A 177 -9.94 1.53 13.90
N LEU A 178 -10.49 2.66 13.46
CA LEU A 178 -11.95 2.89 13.44
C LEU A 178 -12.66 2.23 12.26
N GLY A 179 -11.96 1.54 11.35
CA GLY A 179 -12.54 0.89 10.18
C GLY A 179 -13.06 1.86 9.13
N LEU A 180 -12.47 3.07 9.03
CA LEU A 180 -12.95 4.09 8.12
C LEU A 180 -12.39 3.95 6.69
N LEU A 181 -11.41 3.06 6.46
CA LEU A 181 -10.83 2.89 5.12
C LEU A 181 -11.85 2.53 4.04
N PRO A 182 -12.78 1.56 4.24
CA PRO A 182 -13.81 1.27 3.25
C PRO A 182 -14.71 2.47 2.94
N VAL A 183 -15.03 3.29 3.97
CA VAL A 183 -15.82 4.51 3.79
C VAL A 183 -15.06 5.54 2.95
N PHE A 184 -13.75 5.70 3.19
CA PHE A 184 -12.92 6.61 2.40
C PHE A 184 -12.78 6.15 0.96
N MET A 185 -12.64 4.83 0.70
CA MET A 185 -12.62 4.26 -0.64
C MET A 185 -13.95 4.51 -1.38
N ALA A 186 -15.08 4.24 -0.72
CA ALA A 186 -16.40 4.50 -1.30
C ALA A 186 -16.62 6.00 -1.60
N ASN A 187 -16.21 6.88 -0.69
CA ASN A 187 -16.29 8.33 -0.87
C ASN A 187 -15.35 8.85 -1.97
N ALA A 188 -14.26 8.14 -2.26
CA ALA A 188 -13.39 8.45 -3.39
C ALA A 188 -13.99 8.04 -4.74
N GLY A 189 -15.03 7.19 -4.77
CA GLY A 189 -15.72 6.75 -5.97
C GLY A 189 -15.52 5.28 -6.33
N PHE A 190 -14.88 4.49 -5.48
CA PHE A 190 -14.75 3.04 -5.69
C PHE A 190 -16.06 2.32 -5.37
N HIS A 191 -16.44 1.34 -6.21
CA HIS A 191 -17.59 0.47 -5.97
C HIS A 191 -17.52 -0.80 -6.83
N PRO A 192 -17.65 -2.03 -6.26
CA PRO A 192 -17.75 -2.33 -4.83
C PRO A 192 -16.43 -2.11 -4.06
N VAL A 193 -16.55 -2.03 -2.73
CA VAL A 193 -15.44 -2.06 -1.78
C VAL A 193 -15.65 -3.26 -0.87
N GLU A 194 -14.69 -4.17 -0.84
CA GLU A 194 -14.78 -5.47 -0.16
C GLU A 194 -13.59 -5.68 0.78
N ALA A 195 -13.85 -6.11 2.01
CA ALA A 195 -12.81 -6.67 2.87
C ALA A 195 -12.66 -8.16 2.54
N ILE A 196 -11.51 -8.55 2.02
CA ILE A 196 -11.25 -9.92 1.54
C ILE A 196 -10.81 -10.82 2.69
N THR A 197 -9.85 -10.37 3.48
CA THR A 197 -9.32 -11.14 4.61
C THR A 197 -8.89 -10.21 5.74
N HIS A 198 -8.87 -10.76 6.97
CA HIS A 198 -8.30 -10.11 8.13
C HIS A 198 -7.22 -11.01 8.73
N HIS A 199 -6.10 -10.43 9.07
CA HIS A 199 -4.95 -11.13 9.67
C HIS A 199 -4.66 -10.55 11.06
N ARG A 200 -4.51 -11.44 12.03
CA ARG A 200 -4.06 -11.07 13.38
C ARG A 200 -2.54 -10.99 13.38
N THR A 201 -2.00 -9.87 13.82
CA THR A 201 -0.57 -9.68 13.98
C THR A 201 -0.26 -9.21 15.39
N VAL A 202 1.02 -9.24 15.77
CA VAL A 202 1.46 -8.71 17.08
C VAL A 202 1.27 -7.19 17.21
N ALA A 203 1.13 -6.47 16.09
CA ALA A 203 0.93 -5.02 16.07
C ALA A 203 -0.53 -4.59 15.86
N GLY A 204 -1.45 -5.54 15.70
CA GLY A 204 -2.87 -5.25 15.46
C GLY A 204 -3.51 -6.13 14.40
N THR A 205 -4.75 -5.82 14.07
CA THR A 205 -5.45 -6.45 12.94
C THR A 205 -5.04 -5.73 11.65
N ILE A 206 -4.72 -6.52 10.62
CA ILE A 206 -4.48 -6.04 9.26
C ILE A 206 -5.56 -6.60 8.35
N ALA A 207 -6.19 -5.76 7.53
CA ALA A 207 -7.14 -6.18 6.53
C ALA A 207 -6.56 -6.04 5.12
N LEU A 208 -7.02 -6.91 4.24
CA LEU A 208 -6.86 -6.81 2.80
C LEU A 208 -8.18 -6.35 2.20
N TYR A 209 -8.17 -5.20 1.56
CA TYR A 209 -9.31 -4.63 0.85
C TYR A 209 -9.11 -4.71 -0.66
N ARG A 210 -10.20 -4.97 -1.36
CA ARG A 210 -10.32 -4.82 -2.81
C ARG A 210 -11.39 -3.78 -3.11
N ALA A 211 -11.07 -2.81 -3.96
CA ALA A 211 -11.99 -1.77 -4.37
C ALA A 211 -11.93 -1.61 -5.90
N VAL A 212 -13.07 -1.48 -6.55
CA VAL A 212 -13.15 -1.44 -8.02
C VAL A 212 -13.47 -0.03 -8.48
N LYS A 213 -12.75 0.46 -9.50
CA LYS A 213 -13.17 1.66 -10.24
C LYS A 213 -14.34 1.28 -11.14
N PRO A 214 -15.51 1.92 -11.03
CA PRO A 214 -16.64 1.63 -11.90
C PRO A 214 -16.25 1.68 -13.38
N ALA A 215 -16.78 0.74 -14.17
CA ALA A 215 -16.78 0.88 -15.62
C ALA A 215 -17.70 2.06 -15.96
N ALA A 216 -17.26 2.98 -16.83
CA ALA A 216 -18.02 4.15 -17.23
C ALA A 216 -19.29 3.78 -17.99
#